data_cb092dde972a381704fb383da748f2b7
#
_entry.id   cb092dde972a381704fb383da748f2b7
#
_cell.length_a   1.000
_cell.length_b   1.000
_cell.length_c   1.000
_cell.angle_alpha   90.00
_cell.angle_beta   90.00
_cell.angle_gamma   90.00
#
_symmetry.space_group_name_H-M   'P 1'
#
loop_
_entity.id
_entity.type
_entity.pdbx_description
1 polymer ?
#
loop_
_entity_poly.entity_id
_entity_poly.type
_entity_poly.pdbx_seq_one_letter_code
_entity_poly.pdbx_strand_id
1 'polypeptide(L)'
;MNPLRPKRLGMLAPSSNTVLEPETVKLLPANGSVTAHVSRLRVVQVSAEESSLQQFDLDRALVAAELLADAKVDLILWNGTAASWLGFDHDERLVSAIERHTGIRATSAVIAINERLTRLGARRIGLVTPYVAALEERIIDNYRDIGVTVAGAVRGDLTENTAIAEIGQAEIAAMAREAARTPVDAILILCTNLAGSSVVRQLEQELNVPVLDSVRVAVEQCLELLAEEPRRA
;
A
#
# COMPACT_ATOMS: atom_id res chain seq x y z
N MET A 1 -26.41 -7.19 26.16
CA MET A 1 -25.33 -6.34 25.61
C MET A 1 -25.57 -6.19 24.13
N ASN A 2 -25.77 -4.98 23.65
CA ASN A 2 -25.92 -4.75 22.21
C ASN A 2 -24.56 -5.11 21.56
N PRO A 3 -24.46 -6.02 20.59
CA PRO A 3 -23.20 -6.32 19.96
C PRO A 3 -22.68 -5.03 19.33
N LEU A 4 -21.47 -4.61 19.73
CA LEU A 4 -20.84 -3.43 19.17
C LEU A 4 -20.73 -3.61 17.65
N ARG A 5 -21.16 -2.60 16.88
CA ARG A 5 -21.05 -2.67 15.43
C ARG A 5 -19.60 -2.94 14.99
N PRO A 6 -19.37 -3.70 13.91
CA PRO A 6 -18.04 -3.83 13.34
C PRO A 6 -17.43 -2.45 13.04
N LYS A 7 -16.12 -2.33 13.21
CA LYS A 7 -15.35 -1.19 12.70
C LYS A 7 -15.37 -1.24 11.17
N ARG A 8 -15.47 -0.11 10.53
CA ARG A 8 -15.54 0.03 9.07
C ARG A 8 -14.25 0.65 8.55
N LEU A 9 -13.47 -0.12 7.81
CA LEU A 9 -12.31 0.36 7.07
C LEU A 9 -12.76 0.84 5.69
N GLY A 10 -12.71 2.14 5.45
CA GLY A 10 -12.88 2.74 4.14
C GLY A 10 -11.60 2.63 3.33
N MET A 11 -11.69 2.22 2.08
CA MET A 11 -10.55 1.99 1.21
C MET A 11 -10.71 2.79 -0.08
N LEU A 12 -9.80 3.70 -0.35
CA LEU A 12 -9.66 4.33 -1.67
C LEU A 12 -8.78 3.45 -2.54
N ALA A 13 -9.30 2.97 -3.66
CA ALA A 13 -8.62 2.02 -4.53
C ALA A 13 -8.46 2.53 -5.96
N PRO A 14 -7.32 2.28 -6.64
CA PRO A 14 -7.21 2.46 -8.09
C PRO A 14 -8.27 1.64 -8.81
N SER A 15 -8.96 2.24 -9.81
CA SER A 15 -10.13 1.63 -10.48
C SER A 15 -9.83 0.29 -11.17
N SER A 16 -8.60 0.10 -11.63
CA SER A 16 -8.15 -1.11 -12.32
C SER A 16 -7.42 -2.10 -11.40
N ASN A 17 -7.36 -1.83 -10.08
CA ASN A 17 -6.78 -2.77 -9.14
C ASN A 17 -7.75 -3.92 -8.86
N THR A 18 -7.31 -5.16 -9.05
CA THR A 18 -8.11 -6.38 -8.85
C THR A 18 -7.56 -7.28 -7.75
N VAL A 19 -6.39 -6.96 -7.21
CA VAL A 19 -5.71 -7.74 -6.16
C VAL A 19 -6.07 -7.25 -4.75
N LEU A 20 -6.17 -5.94 -4.58
CA LEU A 20 -6.33 -5.29 -3.29
C LEU A 20 -7.49 -5.85 -2.45
N GLU A 21 -8.70 -5.92 -3.02
CA GLU A 21 -9.91 -6.30 -2.27
C GLU A 21 -9.87 -7.75 -1.82
N PRO A 22 -9.59 -8.76 -2.70
CA PRO A 22 -9.49 -10.15 -2.26
C PRO A 22 -8.36 -10.38 -1.26
N GLU A 23 -7.22 -9.71 -1.38
CA GLU A 23 -6.14 -9.82 -0.39
C GLU A 23 -6.53 -9.18 0.94
N THR A 24 -7.19 -8.01 0.92
CA THR A 24 -7.69 -7.37 2.15
C THR A 24 -8.65 -8.29 2.90
N VAL A 25 -9.60 -8.92 2.22
CA VAL A 25 -10.58 -9.83 2.86
C VAL A 25 -9.90 -10.98 3.58
N LYS A 26 -8.79 -11.51 3.06
CA LYS A 26 -8.01 -12.58 3.71
C LYS A 26 -7.27 -12.11 4.98
N LEU A 27 -6.97 -10.82 5.07
CA LEU A 27 -6.23 -10.21 6.18
C LEU A 27 -7.14 -9.71 7.29
N LEU A 28 -8.42 -9.47 7.01
CA LEU A 28 -9.38 -9.01 8.02
C LEU A 28 -9.66 -10.09 9.07
N PRO A 29 -9.98 -9.70 10.33
CA PRO A 29 -10.34 -10.64 11.39
C PRO A 29 -11.54 -11.50 11.01
N ALA A 30 -11.39 -12.82 11.09
CA ALA A 30 -12.44 -13.79 10.72
C ALA A 30 -13.73 -13.68 11.56
N ASN A 31 -13.67 -13.04 12.74
CA ASN A 31 -14.82 -12.81 13.61
C ASN A 31 -15.73 -11.67 13.15
N GLY A 32 -15.44 -11.02 12.01
CA GLY A 32 -16.23 -9.93 11.47
C GLY A 32 -16.16 -8.63 12.26
N SER A 33 -15.19 -8.46 13.16
CA SER A 33 -15.03 -7.23 13.95
C SER A 33 -14.63 -6.00 13.13
N VAL A 34 -14.10 -6.22 11.91
CA VAL A 34 -13.78 -5.17 10.93
C VAL A 34 -14.34 -5.55 9.58
N THR A 35 -14.91 -4.57 8.86
CA THR A 35 -15.41 -4.73 7.49
C THR A 35 -14.73 -3.72 6.57
N ALA A 36 -14.45 -4.10 5.30
CA ALA A 36 -13.91 -3.20 4.29
C ALA A 36 -15.02 -2.62 3.39
N HIS A 37 -14.91 -1.34 3.08
CA HIS A 37 -15.81 -0.60 2.19
C HIS A 37 -14.96 0.15 1.18
N VAL A 38 -15.19 -0.05 -0.11
CA VAL A 38 -14.28 0.42 -1.17
C VAL A 38 -14.93 1.51 -1.99
N SER A 39 -14.21 2.60 -2.21
CA SER A 39 -14.49 3.62 -3.20
C SER A 39 -13.32 3.70 -4.18
N ARG A 40 -13.60 3.88 -5.48
CA ARG A 40 -12.57 3.78 -6.52
C ARG A 40 -12.33 5.13 -7.17
N LEU A 41 -11.03 5.40 -7.49
CA LEU A 41 -10.65 6.50 -8.37
C LEU A 41 -10.04 5.96 -9.65
N ARG A 42 -10.22 6.72 -10.74
CA ARG A 42 -9.73 6.29 -12.06
C ARG A 42 -8.20 6.33 -12.12
N VAL A 43 -7.58 5.15 -12.08
CA VAL A 43 -6.16 4.92 -12.35
C VAL A 43 -6.06 3.67 -13.21
N VAL A 44 -5.55 3.80 -14.44
CA VAL A 44 -5.46 2.70 -15.42
C VAL A 44 -4.04 2.43 -15.89
N GLN A 45 -3.18 3.46 -15.89
CA GLN A 45 -1.79 3.35 -16.27
C GLN A 45 -0.89 3.89 -15.17
N VAL A 46 0.31 3.32 -15.05
CA VAL A 46 1.33 3.78 -14.12
C VAL A 46 2.63 3.99 -14.91
N SER A 47 2.92 5.24 -15.23
CA SER A 47 4.10 5.64 -15.99
C SER A 47 4.63 6.98 -15.49
N ALA A 48 5.83 7.37 -15.95
CA ALA A 48 6.42 8.66 -15.63
C ALA A 48 5.86 9.83 -16.46
N GLU A 49 4.91 9.57 -17.37
CA GLU A 49 4.27 10.59 -18.20
C GLU A 49 3.33 11.47 -17.38
N GLU A 50 3.24 12.75 -17.71
CA GLU A 50 2.41 13.73 -17.01
C GLU A 50 0.93 13.34 -16.96
N SER A 51 0.40 12.78 -18.05
CA SER A 51 -0.98 12.27 -18.12
C SER A 51 -1.25 11.15 -17.10
N SER A 52 -0.26 10.31 -16.83
CA SER A 52 -0.34 9.26 -15.80
C SER A 52 -0.25 9.85 -14.40
N LEU A 53 0.55 10.89 -14.20
CA LEU A 53 0.70 11.56 -12.89
C LEU A 53 -0.58 12.31 -12.49
N GLN A 54 -1.30 12.91 -13.45
CA GLN A 54 -2.58 13.60 -13.21
C GLN A 54 -3.71 12.69 -12.75
N GLN A 55 -3.58 11.36 -12.84
CA GLN A 55 -4.56 10.41 -12.29
C GLN A 55 -4.60 10.43 -10.76
N PHE A 56 -3.54 10.92 -10.11
CA PHE A 56 -3.41 11.04 -8.65
C PHE A 56 -3.83 12.42 -8.14
N ASP A 57 -4.77 13.08 -8.84
CA ASP A 57 -5.32 14.37 -8.47
C ASP A 57 -6.08 14.29 -7.14
N LEU A 58 -5.80 15.26 -6.28
CA LEU A 58 -6.40 15.40 -4.95
C LEU A 58 -7.92 15.50 -5.00
N ASP A 59 -8.49 16.29 -5.91
CA ASP A 59 -9.93 16.53 -5.97
C ASP A 59 -10.71 15.22 -6.24
N ARG A 60 -10.17 14.36 -7.09
CA ARG A 60 -10.77 13.04 -7.36
C ARG A 60 -10.74 12.13 -6.13
N ALA A 61 -9.66 12.19 -5.37
CA ALA A 61 -9.55 11.42 -4.14
C ALA A 61 -10.53 11.91 -3.07
N LEU A 62 -10.76 13.23 -2.97
CA LEU A 62 -11.72 13.81 -2.04
C LEU A 62 -13.17 13.41 -2.37
N VAL A 63 -13.56 13.45 -3.65
CA VAL A 63 -14.89 12.97 -4.08
C VAL A 63 -15.10 11.48 -3.71
N ALA A 64 -14.08 10.65 -3.91
CA ALA A 64 -14.18 9.24 -3.55
C ALA A 64 -14.19 9.02 -2.01
N ALA A 65 -13.53 9.89 -1.25
CA ALA A 65 -13.53 9.86 0.21
C ALA A 65 -14.89 10.29 0.81
N GLU A 66 -15.61 11.23 0.17
CA GLU A 66 -16.97 11.59 0.57
C GLU A 66 -17.92 10.40 0.55
N LEU A 67 -17.86 9.55 -0.49
CA LEU A 67 -18.67 8.33 -0.57
C LEU A 67 -18.40 7.36 0.57
N LEU A 68 -17.15 7.31 1.07
CA LEU A 68 -16.81 6.53 2.25
C LEU A 68 -17.32 7.21 3.54
N ALA A 69 -17.30 8.54 3.60
CA ALA A 69 -17.86 9.29 4.72
C ALA A 69 -19.36 9.08 4.86
N ASP A 70 -20.11 9.02 3.75
CA ASP A 70 -21.54 8.67 3.72
C ASP A 70 -21.79 7.28 4.35
N ALA A 71 -20.89 6.33 4.12
CA ALA A 71 -20.93 5.00 4.73
C ALA A 71 -20.52 5.00 6.21
N LYS A 72 -20.12 6.16 6.77
CA LYS A 72 -19.68 6.35 8.15
C LYS A 72 -18.57 5.36 8.51
N VAL A 73 -17.54 5.30 7.68
CA VAL A 73 -16.35 4.49 7.96
C VAL A 73 -15.58 5.07 9.16
N ASP A 74 -14.83 4.23 9.87
CA ASP A 74 -14.11 4.62 11.08
C ASP A 74 -12.66 5.06 10.78
N LEU A 75 -12.13 4.68 9.61
CA LEU A 75 -10.79 5.01 9.11
C LEU A 75 -10.80 4.97 7.59
N ILE A 76 -10.06 5.85 6.93
CA ILE A 76 -9.88 5.84 5.47
C ILE A 76 -8.42 5.48 5.15
N LEU A 77 -8.22 4.48 4.28
CA LEU A 77 -6.93 4.05 3.76
C LEU A 77 -6.82 4.37 2.27
N TRP A 78 -5.82 5.16 1.88
CA TRP A 78 -5.40 5.27 0.49
C TRP A 78 -4.51 4.09 0.09
N ASN A 79 -4.99 3.24 -0.83
CA ASN A 79 -4.31 2.03 -1.30
C ASN A 79 -3.53 2.27 -2.61
N GLY A 80 -2.82 3.37 -2.69
CA GLY A 80 -1.88 3.66 -3.77
C GLY A 80 -0.45 3.70 -3.27
N THR A 81 0.49 3.40 -4.16
CA THR A 81 1.92 3.50 -3.88
C THR A 81 2.58 4.65 -4.63
N ALA A 82 1.79 5.58 -5.18
CA ALA A 82 2.27 6.68 -6.01
C ALA A 82 3.24 7.62 -5.29
N ALA A 83 3.07 7.85 -3.98
CA ALA A 83 3.98 8.67 -3.20
C ALA A 83 5.41 8.14 -3.19
N SER A 84 5.63 6.85 -3.44
CA SER A 84 6.98 6.29 -3.51
C SER A 84 7.81 6.87 -4.66
N TRP A 85 7.18 7.38 -5.74
CA TRP A 85 7.86 8.06 -6.86
C TRP A 85 7.46 9.52 -7.03
N LEU A 86 6.34 9.97 -6.45
CA LEU A 86 5.92 11.38 -6.45
C LEU A 86 6.57 12.20 -5.34
N GLY A 87 7.14 11.53 -4.33
CA GLY A 87 7.61 12.08 -3.07
C GLY A 87 6.66 11.75 -1.93
N PHE A 88 7.21 11.42 -0.76
CA PHE A 88 6.42 10.93 0.38
C PHE A 88 5.45 11.97 0.94
N ASP A 89 5.78 13.25 0.82
CA ASP A 89 4.92 14.38 1.17
C ASP A 89 3.60 14.43 0.36
N HIS A 90 3.54 13.76 -0.80
CA HIS A 90 2.31 13.61 -1.57
C HIS A 90 1.21 12.92 -0.75
N ASP A 91 1.51 11.79 -0.13
CA ASP A 91 0.53 11.06 0.68
C ASP A 91 0.21 11.78 1.99
N GLU A 92 1.18 12.48 2.60
CA GLU A 92 0.95 13.31 3.78
C GLU A 92 -0.07 14.43 3.48
N ARG A 93 0.08 15.12 2.35
CA ARG A 93 -0.87 16.13 1.87
C ARG A 93 -2.24 15.53 1.58
N LEU A 94 -2.28 14.37 0.90
CA LEU A 94 -3.52 13.67 0.57
C LEU A 94 -4.29 13.25 1.82
N VAL A 95 -3.62 12.58 2.76
CA VAL A 95 -4.20 12.14 4.02
C VAL A 95 -4.74 13.34 4.82
N SER A 96 -3.94 14.40 4.98
CA SER A 96 -4.37 15.61 5.67
C SER A 96 -5.57 16.28 5.00
N ALA A 97 -5.66 16.24 3.67
CA ALA A 97 -6.80 16.79 2.94
C ALA A 97 -8.06 15.94 3.15
N ILE A 98 -7.94 14.61 3.10
CA ILE A 98 -9.06 13.68 3.38
C ILE A 98 -9.59 13.91 4.80
N GLU A 99 -8.71 13.98 5.80
CA GLU A 99 -9.10 14.22 7.20
C GLU A 99 -9.84 15.55 7.39
N ARG A 100 -9.31 16.63 6.80
CA ARG A 100 -9.97 17.94 6.85
C ARG A 100 -11.34 17.96 6.17
N HIS A 101 -11.47 17.23 5.06
CA HIS A 101 -12.66 17.22 4.24
C HIS A 101 -13.78 16.34 4.82
N THR A 102 -13.42 15.19 5.38
CA THR A 102 -14.37 14.17 5.86
C THR A 102 -14.55 14.15 7.39
N GLY A 103 -13.59 14.71 8.12
CA GLY A 103 -13.50 14.55 9.58
C GLY A 103 -13.13 13.13 10.04
N ILE A 104 -12.74 12.25 9.12
CA ILE A 104 -12.39 10.86 9.40
C ILE A 104 -10.87 10.70 9.33
N ARG A 105 -10.27 10.05 10.33
CA ARG A 105 -8.83 9.74 10.33
C ARG A 105 -8.47 8.98 9.06
N ALA A 106 -7.32 9.31 8.48
CA ALA A 106 -6.85 8.67 7.26
C ALA A 106 -5.38 8.23 7.35
N THR A 107 -4.98 7.31 6.49
CA THR A 107 -3.60 6.86 6.28
C THR A 107 -3.41 6.40 4.83
N SER A 108 -2.18 6.01 4.46
CA SER A 108 -1.89 5.45 3.14
C SER A 108 -1.00 4.22 3.22
N ALA A 109 -0.96 3.45 2.14
CA ALA A 109 -0.08 2.29 2.03
C ALA A 109 1.40 2.68 2.16
N VAL A 110 1.81 3.82 1.60
CA VAL A 110 3.21 4.28 1.66
C VAL A 110 3.57 4.79 3.06
N ILE A 111 2.67 5.51 3.73
CA ILE A 111 2.86 5.91 5.13
C ILE A 111 3.04 4.66 6.01
N ALA A 112 2.18 3.66 5.84
CA ALA A 112 2.26 2.40 6.59
C ALA A 112 3.60 1.66 6.36
N ILE A 113 4.06 1.61 5.11
CA ILE A 113 5.35 1.01 4.75
C ILE A 113 6.51 1.74 5.42
N ASN A 114 6.55 3.06 5.32
CA ASN A 114 7.64 3.87 5.86
C ASN A 114 7.71 3.79 7.39
N GLU A 115 6.56 3.80 8.07
CA GLU A 115 6.50 3.57 9.51
C GLU A 115 6.95 2.15 9.89
N ARG A 116 6.58 1.12 9.10
CA ARG A 116 7.03 -0.24 9.34
C ARG A 116 8.55 -0.37 9.16
N LEU A 117 9.13 0.21 8.11
CA LEU A 117 10.59 0.25 7.90
C LEU A 117 11.30 0.94 9.07
N THR A 118 10.75 2.05 9.55
CA THR A 118 11.27 2.79 10.70
C THR A 118 11.22 1.94 11.98
N ARG A 119 10.08 1.27 12.25
CA ARG A 119 9.93 0.38 13.42
C ARG A 119 10.89 -0.82 13.39
N LEU A 120 11.21 -1.33 12.20
CA LEU A 120 12.19 -2.40 12.01
C LEU A 120 13.64 -1.91 12.10
N GLY A 121 13.88 -0.59 12.06
CA GLY A 121 15.22 -0.03 11.93
C GLY A 121 15.90 -0.37 10.60
N ALA A 122 15.11 -0.73 9.57
CA ALA A 122 15.62 -1.14 8.27
C ALA A 122 16.28 0.04 7.53
N ARG A 123 17.53 -0.14 7.15
CA ARG A 123 18.33 0.85 6.41
C ARG A 123 18.72 0.38 5.02
N ARG A 124 18.63 -0.91 4.78
CA ARG A 124 18.99 -1.55 3.51
C ARG A 124 17.84 -2.45 3.10
N ILE A 125 17.20 -2.18 1.97
CA ILE A 125 16.07 -2.98 1.50
C ILE A 125 16.35 -3.64 0.16
N GLY A 126 15.75 -4.82 -0.04
CA GLY A 126 15.50 -5.39 -1.36
C GLY A 126 14.18 -4.85 -1.88
N LEU A 127 14.13 -4.34 -3.09
CA LEU A 127 12.95 -3.74 -3.69
C LEU A 127 12.42 -4.59 -4.84
N VAL A 128 11.12 -4.92 -4.78
CA VAL A 128 10.38 -5.58 -5.88
C VAL A 128 9.28 -4.65 -6.33
N THR A 129 9.28 -4.27 -7.61
CA THR A 129 8.26 -3.42 -8.21
C THR A 129 7.79 -3.98 -9.56
N PRO A 130 6.56 -3.71 -9.99
CA PRO A 130 6.14 -4.02 -11.35
C PRO A 130 6.52 -2.92 -12.36
N TYR A 131 7.03 -1.77 -11.89
CA TYR A 131 7.14 -0.53 -12.64
C TYR A 131 8.32 -0.51 -13.61
N VAL A 132 8.30 0.48 -14.52
CA VAL A 132 9.39 0.76 -15.46
C VAL A 132 10.57 1.45 -14.77
N ALA A 133 11.77 1.38 -15.39
CA ALA A 133 13.02 1.91 -14.85
C ALA A 133 12.90 3.36 -14.34
N ALA A 134 12.25 4.25 -15.11
CA ALA A 134 12.12 5.67 -14.74
C ALA A 134 11.34 5.90 -13.43
N LEU A 135 10.40 5.03 -13.08
CA LEU A 135 9.70 5.08 -11.79
C LEU A 135 10.53 4.43 -10.69
N GLU A 136 11.18 3.31 -10.97
CA GLU A 136 12.06 2.64 -10.01
C GLU A 136 13.22 3.55 -9.55
N GLU A 137 13.84 4.29 -10.47
CA GLU A 137 14.89 5.27 -10.15
C GLU A 137 14.39 6.34 -9.17
N ARG A 138 13.19 6.90 -9.40
CA ARG A 138 12.57 7.88 -8.48
C ARG A 138 12.28 7.26 -7.10
N ILE A 139 11.81 6.01 -7.07
CA ILE A 139 11.57 5.29 -5.82
C ILE A 139 12.88 5.13 -5.05
N ILE A 140 13.95 4.71 -5.72
CA ILE A 140 15.28 4.55 -5.11
C ILE A 140 15.79 5.87 -4.55
N ASP A 141 15.64 6.97 -5.29
CA ASP A 141 16.05 8.30 -4.86
C ASP A 141 15.26 8.76 -3.62
N ASN A 142 13.92 8.65 -3.64
CA ASN A 142 13.08 9.02 -2.51
C ASN A 142 13.40 8.21 -1.24
N TYR A 143 13.65 6.90 -1.36
CA TYR A 143 14.07 6.10 -0.21
C TYR A 143 15.45 6.50 0.30
N ARG A 144 16.38 6.84 -0.58
CA ARG A 144 17.71 7.36 -0.20
C ARG A 144 17.61 8.65 0.59
N ASP A 145 16.70 9.56 0.21
CA ASP A 145 16.50 10.84 0.88
C ASP A 145 16.02 10.68 2.33
N ILE A 146 15.33 9.60 2.64
CA ILE A 146 14.93 9.26 4.03
C ILE A 146 15.92 8.31 4.72
N GLY A 147 17.10 8.09 4.15
CA GLY A 147 18.17 7.29 4.73
C GLY A 147 17.98 5.77 4.61
N VAL A 148 17.17 5.31 3.64
CA VAL A 148 16.99 3.90 3.30
C VAL A 148 17.64 3.61 1.97
N THR A 149 18.61 2.69 1.95
CA THR A 149 19.33 2.27 0.74
C THR A 149 18.62 1.09 0.09
N VAL A 150 18.28 1.18 -1.18
CA VAL A 150 17.87 0.02 -1.98
C VAL A 150 19.14 -0.73 -2.41
N ALA A 151 19.38 -1.87 -1.79
CA ALA A 151 20.60 -2.67 -1.98
C ALA A 151 20.47 -3.68 -3.13
N GLY A 152 19.26 -4.04 -3.49
CA GLY A 152 18.91 -4.87 -4.64
C GLY A 152 17.53 -4.45 -5.14
N ALA A 153 17.36 -4.32 -6.45
CA ALA A 153 16.07 -3.97 -7.04
C ALA A 153 15.74 -4.92 -8.20
N VAL A 154 14.48 -5.31 -8.27
CA VAL A 154 13.94 -6.14 -9.37
C VAL A 154 12.59 -5.57 -9.80
N ARG A 155 12.44 -5.32 -11.09
CA ARG A 155 11.23 -4.73 -11.66
C ARG A 155 10.58 -5.62 -12.72
N GLY A 156 9.27 -5.38 -12.93
CA GLY A 156 8.48 -6.08 -13.95
C GLY A 156 8.38 -5.37 -15.29
N ASP A 157 8.84 -4.12 -15.39
CA ASP A 157 8.79 -3.27 -16.59
C ASP A 157 7.38 -3.12 -17.21
N LEU A 158 6.35 -3.01 -16.36
CA LEU A 158 4.95 -2.87 -16.75
C LEU A 158 4.43 -1.45 -16.53
N THR A 159 3.54 -1.00 -17.42
CA THR A 159 2.83 0.30 -17.32
C THR A 159 1.33 0.12 -17.18
N GLU A 160 0.76 -0.95 -17.70
CA GLU A 160 -0.66 -1.24 -17.62
C GLU A 160 -0.99 -1.90 -16.27
N ASN A 161 -1.87 -1.25 -15.49
CA ASN A 161 -2.15 -1.71 -14.13
C ASN A 161 -2.84 -3.09 -14.08
N THR A 162 -3.65 -3.44 -15.09
CA THR A 162 -4.26 -4.78 -15.18
C THR A 162 -3.23 -5.88 -15.44
N ALA A 163 -2.21 -5.61 -16.26
CA ALA A 163 -1.12 -6.56 -16.52
C ALA A 163 -0.28 -6.84 -15.24
N ILE A 164 -0.18 -5.87 -14.34
CA ILE A 164 0.50 -6.06 -13.05
C ILE A 164 -0.16 -7.15 -12.21
N ALA A 165 -1.48 -7.23 -12.22
CA ALA A 165 -2.22 -8.24 -11.46
C ALA A 165 -2.00 -9.69 -11.97
N GLU A 166 -1.53 -9.84 -13.20
CA GLU A 166 -1.24 -11.14 -13.82
C GLU A 166 0.12 -11.72 -13.42
N ILE A 167 0.99 -10.93 -12.74
CA ILE A 167 2.27 -11.45 -12.23
C ILE A 167 1.96 -12.51 -11.17
N GLY A 168 2.40 -13.75 -11.46
CA GLY A 168 2.13 -14.90 -10.61
C GLY A 168 2.94 -14.90 -9.31
N GLN A 169 2.42 -15.57 -8.28
CA GLN A 169 3.07 -15.67 -6.97
C GLN A 169 4.49 -16.25 -7.04
N ALA A 170 4.73 -17.24 -7.91
CA ALA A 170 6.04 -17.84 -8.11
C ALA A 170 7.05 -16.83 -8.68
N GLU A 171 6.60 -15.96 -9.57
CA GLU A 171 7.42 -14.89 -10.15
C GLU A 171 7.72 -13.81 -9.11
N ILE A 172 6.73 -13.35 -8.34
CA ILE A 172 6.93 -12.41 -7.24
C ILE A 172 7.95 -12.97 -6.23
N ALA A 173 7.84 -14.25 -5.89
CA ALA A 173 8.79 -14.90 -4.99
C ALA A 173 10.20 -14.98 -5.59
N ALA A 174 10.33 -15.23 -6.89
CA ALA A 174 11.63 -15.23 -7.59
C ALA A 174 12.26 -13.82 -7.60
N MET A 175 11.46 -12.78 -7.88
CA MET A 175 11.91 -11.39 -7.82
C MET A 175 12.40 -11.01 -6.41
N ALA A 176 11.68 -11.43 -5.36
CA ALA A 176 12.08 -11.16 -3.98
C ALA A 176 13.42 -11.84 -3.60
N ARG A 177 13.63 -13.10 -4.03
CA ARG A 177 14.91 -13.79 -3.82
C ARG A 177 16.06 -13.09 -4.54
N GLU A 178 15.82 -12.64 -5.76
CA GLU A 178 16.80 -11.90 -6.55
C GLU A 178 17.16 -10.57 -5.88
N ALA A 179 16.18 -9.80 -5.41
CA ALA A 179 16.38 -8.54 -4.68
C ALA A 179 17.13 -8.74 -3.35
N ALA A 180 17.10 -9.95 -2.79
CA ALA A 180 17.77 -10.31 -1.54
C ALA A 180 19.18 -10.94 -1.74
N ARG A 181 19.72 -10.99 -2.97
CA ARG A 181 21.08 -11.54 -3.20
C ARG A 181 22.18 -10.77 -2.48
N THR A 182 21.98 -9.49 -2.27
CA THR A 182 22.82 -8.68 -1.38
C THR A 182 22.20 -8.65 0.02
N PRO A 183 23.01 -8.55 1.09
CA PRO A 183 22.46 -8.44 2.45
C PRO A 183 21.50 -7.25 2.58
N VAL A 184 20.30 -7.51 3.08
CA VAL A 184 19.22 -6.52 3.31
C VAL A 184 18.62 -6.70 4.70
N ASP A 185 18.04 -5.64 5.25
CA ASP A 185 17.33 -5.65 6.53
C ASP A 185 15.87 -6.04 6.36
N ALA A 186 15.30 -5.80 5.16
CA ALA A 186 13.94 -6.17 4.79
C ALA A 186 13.79 -6.24 3.26
N ILE A 187 12.77 -6.95 2.79
CA ILE A 187 12.34 -6.93 1.38
C ILE A 187 11.03 -6.15 1.31
N LEU A 188 10.91 -5.26 0.33
CA LEU A 188 9.71 -4.50 0.05
C LEU A 188 9.12 -4.91 -1.31
N ILE A 189 7.91 -5.51 -1.29
CA ILE A 189 7.08 -5.76 -2.46
C ILE A 189 6.15 -4.56 -2.62
N LEU A 190 6.52 -3.63 -3.51
CA LEU A 190 5.93 -2.30 -3.62
C LEU A 190 4.97 -2.18 -4.80
N CYS A 191 3.77 -2.61 -4.61
CA CYS A 191 2.57 -2.30 -5.42
C CYS A 191 1.35 -3.01 -4.80
N THR A 192 0.24 -2.30 -4.64
CA THR A 192 -1.00 -2.89 -4.13
C THR A 192 -1.74 -3.76 -5.15
N ASN A 193 -1.28 -3.81 -6.39
CA ASN A 193 -1.80 -4.69 -7.43
C ASN A 193 -0.89 -5.90 -7.73
N LEU A 194 0.15 -6.13 -6.90
CA LEU A 194 0.91 -7.38 -6.84
C LEU A 194 0.32 -8.28 -5.75
N ALA A 195 0.05 -9.54 -6.07
CA ALA A 195 -0.47 -10.51 -5.10
C ALA A 195 0.65 -11.09 -4.20
N GLY A 196 1.43 -10.21 -3.58
CA GLY A 196 2.61 -10.57 -2.78
C GLY A 196 2.29 -11.10 -1.39
N SER A 197 1.14 -10.74 -0.82
CA SER A 197 0.76 -11.09 0.56
C SER A 197 0.82 -12.61 0.85
N SER A 198 0.49 -13.44 -0.14
CA SER A 198 0.46 -14.89 -0.02
C SER A 198 1.85 -15.54 0.11
N VAL A 199 2.90 -14.90 -0.44
CA VAL A 199 4.28 -15.43 -0.43
C VAL A 199 5.12 -14.90 0.72
N VAL A 200 4.64 -13.90 1.48
CA VAL A 200 5.37 -13.25 2.58
C VAL A 200 5.94 -14.27 3.56
N ARG A 201 5.07 -15.10 4.16
CA ARG A 201 5.49 -16.04 5.21
C ARG A 201 6.56 -17.03 4.73
N GLN A 202 6.40 -17.54 3.51
CA GLN A 202 7.38 -18.45 2.92
C GLN A 202 8.73 -17.76 2.72
N LEU A 203 8.72 -16.55 2.17
CA LEU A 203 9.95 -15.78 1.92
C LEU A 203 10.66 -15.38 3.22
N GLU A 204 9.93 -14.98 4.25
CA GLU A 204 10.50 -14.67 5.57
C GLU A 204 11.20 -15.87 6.19
N GLN A 205 10.59 -17.08 6.09
CA GLN A 205 11.21 -18.33 6.59
C GLN A 205 12.45 -18.72 5.79
N GLU A 206 12.41 -18.53 4.47
CA GLU A 206 13.50 -18.89 3.56
C GLU A 206 14.69 -17.94 3.66
N LEU A 207 14.43 -16.64 3.70
CA LEU A 207 15.44 -15.59 3.59
C LEU A 207 15.88 -15.04 4.96
N ASN A 208 15.15 -15.37 6.02
CA ASN A 208 15.36 -14.90 7.40
C ASN A 208 15.44 -13.38 7.53
N VAL A 209 14.64 -12.67 6.73
CA VAL A 209 14.44 -11.21 6.80
C VAL A 209 12.95 -10.88 6.70
N PRO A 210 12.48 -9.77 7.30
CA PRO A 210 11.10 -9.30 7.13
C PRO A 210 10.77 -9.05 5.66
N VAL A 211 9.55 -9.43 5.25
CA VAL A 211 9.02 -9.18 3.90
C VAL A 211 7.77 -8.32 4.01
N LEU A 212 7.84 -7.12 3.48
CA LEU A 212 6.79 -6.11 3.51
C LEU A 212 6.03 -6.14 2.18
N ASP A 213 4.80 -6.63 2.20
CA ASP A 213 3.87 -6.49 1.08
C ASP A 213 2.99 -5.26 1.29
N SER A 214 2.77 -4.46 0.25
CA SER A 214 2.08 -3.17 0.34
C SER A 214 0.66 -3.29 0.90
N VAL A 215 -0.12 -4.28 0.47
CA VAL A 215 -1.50 -4.48 0.95
C VAL A 215 -1.47 -4.95 2.41
N ARG A 216 -0.64 -5.93 2.70
CA ARG A 216 -0.55 -6.53 4.03
C ARG A 216 -0.15 -5.51 5.09
N VAL A 217 0.92 -4.75 4.86
CA VAL A 217 1.41 -3.74 5.80
C VAL A 217 0.37 -2.65 6.04
N ALA A 218 -0.29 -2.19 4.97
CA ALA A 218 -1.33 -1.16 5.08
C ALA A 218 -2.55 -1.65 5.89
N VAL A 219 -3.02 -2.87 5.64
CA VAL A 219 -4.17 -3.44 6.37
C VAL A 219 -3.80 -3.71 7.83
N GLU A 220 -2.61 -4.26 8.11
CA GLU A 220 -2.12 -4.49 9.48
C GLU A 220 -2.06 -3.18 10.26
N GLN A 221 -1.53 -2.10 9.68
CA GLN A 221 -1.52 -0.78 10.31
C GLN A 221 -2.95 -0.29 10.58
N CYS A 222 -3.86 -0.42 9.61
CA CYS A 222 -5.25 0.00 9.82
C CYS A 222 -5.93 -0.76 10.96
N LEU A 223 -5.64 -2.05 11.12
CA LEU A 223 -6.17 -2.83 12.23
C LEU A 223 -5.61 -2.34 13.58
N GLU A 224 -4.31 -1.98 13.64
CA GLU A 224 -3.70 -1.35 14.83
C GLU A 224 -4.42 -0.03 15.15
N LEU A 225 -4.55 0.88 14.16
CA LEU A 225 -5.20 2.19 14.32
C LEU A 225 -6.68 2.08 14.75
N LEU A 226 -7.43 1.11 14.19
CA LEU A 226 -8.83 0.88 14.55
C LEU A 226 -8.99 0.28 15.95
N ALA A 227 -7.98 -0.43 16.46
CA ALA A 227 -7.98 -0.98 17.81
C ALA A 227 -7.70 0.09 18.87
N GLU A 228 -6.88 1.11 18.55
CA GLU A 228 -6.54 2.22 19.45
C GLU A 228 -7.67 3.23 19.64
N GLU A 229 -8.56 3.40 18.66
CA GLU A 229 -9.64 4.37 18.76
C GLU A 229 -10.76 3.92 19.70
N PRO A 230 -11.18 4.80 20.64
CA PRO A 230 -12.36 4.53 21.46
C PRO A 230 -13.56 4.33 20.53
N ARG A 231 -14.28 3.22 20.72
CA ARG A 231 -15.51 2.96 19.98
C ARG A 231 -16.48 4.10 20.24
N ARG A 232 -16.77 4.92 19.21
CA ARG A 232 -17.80 5.96 19.34
C ARG A 232 -19.12 5.30 19.69
N ALA A 233 -19.69 5.72 20.80
CA ALA A 233 -20.97 5.25 21.31
C ALA A 233 -22.14 5.66 20.36
#